data_de0b35f45bf310356ea60e452aa0f84f
#
_entry.id   de0b35f45bf310356ea60e452aa0f84f
#
_cell.length_a   1.000
_cell.length_b   1.000
_cell.length_c   1.000
_cell.angle_alpha   90.00
_cell.angle_beta   90.00
_cell.angle_gamma   90.00
#
_symmetry.space_group_name_H-M   'P 1'
#
loop_
_entity.id
_entity.type
_entity.pdbx_description
1 polymer ?
#
loop_
_entity_poly.entity_id
_entity_poly.type
_entity_poly.pdbx_seq_one_letter_code
_entity_poly.pdbx_strand_id
1 'polypeptide(L)'
;MSGLEIEFTGFLTDSLSLDMNLGFLDSEVTSDYEALDNVDIYQYFFGEEDLRYGLRENVKGNQLAKTPEFTADITIKYETNLPSGNSLTTVAQYVKRGKFQQRVNNNPVVDSIRAYTIGNLTTSIGFSDSLAVDFMVLNVTDEAGVNSSMTDVFGVAATGLELIPPRQIMTRLRYSF
;
A
#
# COMPACT_ATOMS: atom_id res chain seq x y z
N MET A 1 12.18 15.01 -8.40
CA MET A 1 11.22 13.89 -8.51
C MET A 1 10.89 13.70 -9.96
N SER A 2 10.96 12.48 -10.48
CA SER A 2 10.58 12.06 -11.84
C SER A 2 9.84 10.73 -11.76
N GLY A 3 9.00 10.43 -12.74
CA GLY A 3 8.22 9.20 -12.72
C GLY A 3 7.56 8.88 -14.05
N LEU A 4 7.02 7.66 -14.13
CA LEU A 4 6.25 7.15 -15.25
C LEU A 4 5.00 6.46 -14.69
N GLU A 5 3.85 6.78 -15.26
CA GLU A 5 2.59 6.08 -15.00
C GLU A 5 2.11 5.42 -16.28
N ILE A 6 1.65 4.18 -16.14
CA ILE A 6 1.09 3.40 -17.24
C ILE A 6 -0.30 2.95 -16.80
N GLU A 7 -1.30 3.34 -17.55
CA GLU A 7 -2.69 2.94 -17.35
C GLU A 7 -3.18 2.16 -18.56
N PHE A 8 -3.87 1.06 -18.30
CA PHE A 8 -4.52 0.26 -19.34
C PHE A 8 -5.87 -0.22 -18.84
N THR A 9 -6.90 -0.02 -19.66
CA THR A 9 -8.23 -0.57 -19.45
C THR A 9 -8.72 -1.15 -20.76
N GLY A 10 -9.14 -2.41 -20.75
CA GLY A 10 -9.63 -3.05 -21.97
C GLY A 10 -10.21 -4.43 -21.76
N PHE A 11 -10.88 -4.90 -22.81
CA PHE A 11 -11.38 -6.27 -22.89
C PHE A 11 -10.32 -7.14 -23.56
N LEU A 12 -9.95 -8.26 -22.91
CA LEU A 12 -9.10 -9.29 -23.49
C LEU A 12 -9.94 -10.29 -24.30
N THR A 13 -11.17 -10.53 -23.88
CA THR A 13 -12.20 -11.31 -24.58
C THR A 13 -13.58 -10.73 -24.26
N ASP A 14 -14.64 -11.27 -24.84
CA ASP A 14 -16.02 -10.85 -24.55
C ASP A 14 -16.41 -11.01 -23.06
N SER A 15 -15.72 -11.90 -22.33
CA SER A 15 -15.98 -12.21 -20.93
C SER A 15 -14.89 -11.78 -19.97
N LEU A 16 -13.76 -11.28 -20.46
CA LEU A 16 -12.58 -10.98 -19.63
C LEU A 16 -12.10 -9.56 -19.88
N SER A 17 -12.09 -8.76 -18.83
CA SER A 17 -11.51 -7.42 -18.85
C SER A 17 -10.31 -7.31 -17.92
N LEU A 18 -9.41 -6.38 -18.25
CA LEU A 18 -8.21 -6.03 -17.51
C LEU A 18 -8.18 -4.52 -17.27
N ASP A 19 -7.99 -4.14 -16.02
CA ASP A 19 -7.61 -2.80 -15.61
C ASP A 19 -6.23 -2.89 -14.94
N MET A 20 -5.29 -2.06 -15.38
CA MET A 20 -3.92 -2.07 -14.89
C MET A 20 -3.40 -0.65 -14.72
N ASN A 21 -2.88 -0.36 -13.53
CA ASN A 21 -2.19 0.88 -13.21
C ASN A 21 -0.81 0.54 -12.67
N LEU A 22 0.24 1.03 -13.31
CA LEU A 22 1.62 0.87 -12.88
C LEU A 22 2.24 2.24 -12.67
N GLY A 23 2.87 2.46 -11.53
CA GLY A 23 3.59 3.67 -11.19
C GLY A 23 5.06 3.37 -10.91
N PHE A 24 5.95 4.14 -11.52
CA PHE A 24 7.38 4.16 -11.26
C PHE A 24 7.76 5.56 -10.83
N LEU A 25 8.39 5.70 -9.67
CA LEU A 25 8.72 6.99 -9.09
C LEU A 25 10.15 7.00 -8.59
N ASP A 26 10.92 7.98 -9.04
CA ASP A 26 12.22 8.33 -8.49
C ASP A 26 12.11 9.68 -7.77
N SER A 27 12.54 9.72 -6.50
CA SER A 27 12.42 10.92 -5.68
C SER A 27 13.65 11.11 -4.81
N GLU A 28 14.17 12.34 -4.82
CA GLU A 28 15.39 12.69 -4.10
C GLU A 28 15.30 14.14 -3.61
N VAL A 29 15.86 14.41 -2.44
CA VAL A 29 16.12 15.76 -1.94
C VAL A 29 17.38 16.28 -2.63
N THR A 30 17.24 17.32 -3.45
CA THR A 30 18.36 17.84 -4.27
C THR A 30 19.12 18.99 -3.64
N SER A 31 18.54 19.68 -2.65
CA SER A 31 19.17 20.79 -1.94
C SER A 31 19.74 20.36 -0.60
N ASP A 32 20.73 21.08 -0.13
CA ASP A 32 21.20 20.93 1.24
C ASP A 32 20.10 21.40 2.20
N TYR A 33 19.58 20.47 2.98
CA TYR A 33 18.56 20.72 3.99
C TYR A 33 18.83 19.86 5.21
N GLU A 34 18.80 20.50 6.38
CA GLU A 34 18.97 19.81 7.66
C GLU A 34 17.61 19.50 8.27
N ALA A 35 17.31 18.21 8.45
CA ALA A 35 16.16 17.72 9.17
C ALA A 35 16.56 17.19 10.55
N LEU A 36 15.67 17.37 11.52
CA LEU A 36 15.85 16.77 12.83
C LEU A 36 15.49 15.28 12.75
N ASP A 37 16.41 14.39 13.16
CA ASP A 37 16.09 12.99 13.41
C ASP A 37 15.71 12.80 14.87
N ASN A 38 14.42 12.65 15.13
CA ASN A 38 13.86 12.46 16.46
C ASN A 38 13.95 11.01 17.00
N VAL A 39 14.60 10.12 16.29
CA VAL A 39 14.85 8.74 16.76
C VAL A 39 15.77 8.74 17.98
N ASP A 40 16.70 9.68 18.03
CA ASP A 40 17.65 9.79 19.13
C ASP A 40 17.39 10.99 20.05
N ILE A 41 16.09 11.23 20.31
CA ILE A 41 15.67 12.37 21.13
C ILE A 41 16.16 12.28 22.58
N TYR A 42 16.53 11.09 23.05
CA TYR A 42 17.15 10.92 24.36
C TYR A 42 18.48 11.69 24.42
N GLN A 43 19.27 11.65 23.39
CA GLN A 43 20.50 12.43 23.26
C GLN A 43 20.23 13.95 23.29
N TYR A 44 19.09 14.35 22.68
CA TYR A 44 18.69 15.76 22.69
C TYR A 44 18.38 16.28 24.09
N PHE A 45 17.70 15.50 24.93
CA PHE A 45 17.27 15.96 26.27
C PHE A 45 18.33 15.70 27.36
N PHE A 46 19.09 14.62 27.25
CA PHE A 46 19.98 14.13 28.30
C PHE A 46 21.45 14.03 27.86
N GLY A 47 21.73 14.29 26.62
CA GLY A 47 23.08 14.31 26.07
C GLY A 47 23.86 15.57 26.46
N GLU A 48 25.15 15.58 26.19
CA GLU A 48 26.01 16.77 26.32
C GLU A 48 25.55 17.86 25.35
N GLU A 49 25.83 19.14 25.71
CA GLU A 49 25.32 20.30 24.96
C GLU A 49 25.70 20.30 23.49
N ASP A 50 26.89 19.80 23.16
CA ASP A 50 27.39 19.69 21.78
C ASP A 50 26.61 18.62 20.95
N LEU A 51 26.08 17.61 21.59
CA LEU A 51 25.29 16.57 20.93
C LEU A 51 23.87 17.02 20.55
N ARG A 52 23.34 18.06 21.19
CA ARG A 52 22.01 18.61 20.87
C ARG A 52 21.92 19.17 19.45
N TYR A 53 23.01 19.65 18.92
CA TYR A 53 23.10 20.17 17.54
C TYR A 53 23.41 19.08 16.52
N GLY A 54 23.96 17.93 16.95
CA GLY A 54 24.30 16.79 16.11
C GLY A 54 23.12 15.91 15.67
N LEU A 55 21.89 16.20 16.14
CA LEU A 55 20.68 15.48 15.73
C LEU A 55 20.09 15.99 14.41
N ARG A 56 20.67 17.00 13.82
CA ARG A 56 20.30 17.47 12.50
C ARG A 56 21.14 16.78 11.45
N GLU A 57 20.48 16.14 10.54
CA GLU A 57 21.09 15.43 9.43
C GLU A 57 20.82 16.17 8.12
N ASN A 58 21.87 16.29 7.30
CA ASN A 58 21.67 16.75 5.93
C ASN A 58 20.99 15.63 5.14
N VAL A 59 19.77 15.87 4.71
CA VAL A 59 18.93 14.89 4.00
C VAL A 59 19.08 14.95 2.48
N LYS A 60 20.07 15.70 1.96
CA LYS A 60 20.36 15.70 0.53
C LYS A 60 20.72 14.30 0.04
N GLY A 61 20.15 13.91 -1.08
CA GLY A 61 20.28 12.54 -1.63
C GLY A 61 19.26 11.55 -1.07
N ASN A 62 18.55 11.91 -0.02
CA ASN A 62 17.56 11.02 0.58
C ASN A 62 16.28 10.96 -0.27
N GLN A 63 15.65 9.78 -0.29
CA GLN A 63 14.33 9.58 -0.87
C GLN A 63 13.28 10.41 -0.10
N LEU A 64 12.33 10.99 -0.79
CA LEU A 64 11.22 11.68 -0.16
C LEU A 64 10.34 10.68 0.63
N ALA A 65 9.73 11.18 1.70
CA ALA A 65 8.85 10.37 2.53
C ALA A 65 7.63 9.86 1.74
N LYS A 66 7.26 8.60 1.98
CA LYS A 66 6.06 7.96 1.44
C LYS A 66 5.99 7.92 -0.10
N THR A 67 7.13 7.87 -0.77
CA THR A 67 7.26 7.78 -2.22
C THR A 67 7.79 6.40 -2.62
N PRO A 68 6.96 5.35 -2.72
CA PRO A 68 7.41 4.04 -3.18
C PRO A 68 7.92 4.12 -4.60
N GLU A 69 9.03 3.46 -4.89
CA GLU A 69 9.66 3.44 -6.22
C GLU A 69 8.81 2.74 -7.27
N PHE A 70 7.94 1.83 -6.82
CA PHE A 70 7.04 1.08 -7.69
C PHE A 70 5.69 0.84 -7.02
N THR A 71 4.61 1.03 -7.78
CA THR A 71 3.26 0.64 -7.41
C THR A 71 2.59 -0.09 -8.56
N ALA A 72 1.75 -1.06 -8.25
CA ALA A 72 0.91 -1.74 -9.23
C ALA A 72 -0.47 -2.01 -8.64
N ASP A 73 -1.51 -1.77 -9.43
CA ASP A 73 -2.87 -2.25 -9.21
C ASP A 73 -3.34 -2.91 -10.51
N ILE A 74 -3.61 -4.21 -10.44
CA ILE A 74 -4.04 -5.00 -11.58
C ILE A 74 -5.33 -5.70 -11.19
N THR A 75 -6.40 -5.41 -11.90
CA THR A 75 -7.71 -6.01 -11.71
C THR A 75 -8.11 -6.77 -12.96
N ILE A 76 -8.41 -8.04 -12.78
CA ILE A 76 -8.97 -8.92 -13.82
C ILE A 76 -10.40 -9.21 -13.43
N LYS A 77 -11.33 -8.96 -14.34
CA LYS A 77 -12.75 -9.26 -14.18
C LYS A 77 -13.20 -10.26 -15.24
N TYR A 78 -13.78 -11.34 -14.79
CA TYR A 78 -14.40 -12.36 -15.64
C TYR A 78 -15.92 -12.37 -15.43
N GLU A 79 -16.69 -12.31 -16.51
CA GLU A 79 -18.16 -12.31 -16.49
C GLU A 79 -18.68 -13.37 -17.45
N THR A 80 -19.62 -14.16 -16.99
CA THR A 80 -20.30 -15.18 -17.82
C THR A 80 -21.68 -15.52 -17.27
N ASN A 81 -22.48 -16.15 -18.10
CA ASN A 81 -23.74 -16.79 -17.66
C ASN A 81 -23.50 -18.30 -17.48
N LEU A 82 -23.94 -18.81 -16.34
CA LEU A 82 -23.90 -20.24 -16.05
C LEU A 82 -25.00 -20.99 -16.85
N PRO A 83 -24.83 -22.30 -17.08
CA PRO A 83 -25.84 -23.09 -17.73
C PRO A 83 -27.23 -23.09 -17.03
N SER A 84 -27.24 -22.76 -15.73
CA SER A 84 -28.45 -22.55 -14.92
C SER A 84 -29.21 -21.26 -15.23
N GLY A 85 -28.68 -20.38 -16.08
CA GLY A 85 -29.20 -19.04 -16.34
C GLY A 85 -28.72 -17.96 -15.34
N ASN A 86 -28.01 -18.35 -14.29
CA ASN A 86 -27.46 -17.43 -13.31
C ASN A 86 -26.24 -16.67 -13.89
N SER A 87 -26.06 -15.41 -13.49
CA SER A 87 -24.82 -14.68 -13.84
C SER A 87 -23.69 -15.02 -12.85
N LEU A 88 -22.48 -15.07 -13.37
CA LEU A 88 -21.25 -15.20 -12.57
C LEU A 88 -20.33 -14.06 -12.93
N THR A 89 -19.89 -13.32 -11.91
CA THR A 89 -18.82 -12.32 -12.03
C THR A 89 -17.73 -12.65 -11.02
N THR A 90 -16.50 -12.78 -11.49
CA THR A 90 -15.33 -12.97 -10.63
C THR A 90 -14.34 -11.84 -10.88
N VAL A 91 -13.89 -11.20 -9.80
CA VAL A 91 -12.91 -10.14 -9.83
C VAL A 91 -11.70 -10.57 -8.99
N ALA A 92 -10.54 -10.60 -9.60
CA ALA A 92 -9.26 -10.81 -8.94
C ALA A 92 -8.44 -9.52 -9.04
N GLN A 93 -8.00 -9.01 -7.89
CA GLN A 93 -7.16 -7.81 -7.81
C GLN A 93 -5.80 -8.16 -7.23
N TYR A 94 -4.77 -7.64 -7.83
CA TYR A 94 -3.39 -7.69 -7.37
C TYR A 94 -2.90 -6.26 -7.11
N VAL A 95 -2.51 -5.98 -5.85
CA VAL A 95 -1.97 -4.68 -5.45
C VAL A 95 -0.56 -4.88 -4.94
N LYS A 96 0.39 -4.15 -5.50
CA LYS A 96 1.77 -4.12 -5.02
C LYS A 96 2.17 -2.71 -4.64
N ARG A 97 2.76 -2.58 -3.46
CA ARG A 97 3.45 -1.38 -3.01
C ARG A 97 4.94 -1.69 -2.87
N GLY A 98 5.77 -0.96 -3.56
CA GLY A 98 7.23 -1.05 -3.46
C GLY A 98 7.74 -0.62 -2.09
N LYS A 99 9.01 -0.84 -1.83
CA LYS A 99 9.73 -0.31 -0.68
C LYS A 99 9.66 1.23 -0.71
N PHE A 100 9.53 1.85 0.46
CA PHE A 100 9.60 3.31 0.60
C PHE A 100 10.13 3.71 1.97
N GLN A 101 10.45 4.99 2.11
CA GLN A 101 10.86 5.58 3.37
C GLN A 101 9.68 6.28 4.05
N GLN A 102 9.52 6.10 5.35
CA GLN A 102 8.43 6.74 6.11
C GLN A 102 8.70 8.22 6.33
N ARG A 103 9.97 8.61 6.57
CA ARG A 103 10.42 9.99 6.79
C ARG A 103 11.56 10.32 5.82
N VAL A 104 11.80 11.61 5.64
CA VAL A 104 12.89 12.12 4.79
C VAL A 104 14.30 11.84 5.34
N ASN A 105 14.41 11.53 6.63
CA ASN A 105 15.66 11.13 7.27
C ASN A 105 16.20 9.81 6.71
N ASN A 106 15.32 8.94 6.21
CA ASN A 106 15.69 7.63 5.67
C ASN A 106 16.50 6.78 6.66
N ASN A 107 16.19 6.91 7.96
CA ASN A 107 16.84 6.11 8.99
C ASN A 107 16.61 4.61 8.70
N PRO A 108 17.69 3.81 8.53
CA PRO A 108 17.56 2.42 8.06
C PRO A 108 16.83 1.50 9.05
N VAL A 109 16.78 1.89 10.32
CA VAL A 109 16.17 1.08 11.38
C VAL A 109 14.65 1.29 11.45
N VAL A 110 14.19 2.55 11.34
CA VAL A 110 12.78 2.90 11.64
C VAL A 110 12.00 3.43 10.45
N ASP A 111 12.67 3.91 9.40
CA ASP A 111 11.99 4.55 8.26
C ASP A 111 11.76 3.63 7.07
N SER A 112 12.53 2.55 6.96
CA SER A 112 12.44 1.66 5.80
C SER A 112 11.22 0.74 5.91
N ILE A 113 10.22 0.99 5.09
CA ILE A 113 9.03 0.15 4.96
C ILE A 113 9.24 -0.83 3.82
N ARG A 114 9.11 -2.13 4.10
CA ARG A 114 9.27 -3.21 3.11
C ARG A 114 8.15 -3.18 2.08
N ALA A 115 8.49 -3.60 0.86
CA ALA A 115 7.49 -3.87 -0.16
C ALA A 115 6.53 -4.98 0.30
N TYR A 116 5.26 -4.86 -0.09
CA TYR A 116 4.26 -5.89 0.13
C TYR A 116 3.33 -6.05 -1.07
N THR A 117 2.62 -7.16 -1.09
CA THR A 117 1.67 -7.52 -2.16
C THR A 117 0.38 -8.05 -1.54
N ILE A 118 -0.75 -7.53 -1.99
CA ILE A 118 -2.08 -7.97 -1.57
C ILE A 118 -2.81 -8.56 -2.77
N GLY A 119 -3.40 -9.73 -2.60
CA GLY A 119 -4.36 -10.31 -3.54
C GLY A 119 -5.76 -10.26 -2.95
N ASN A 120 -6.74 -9.83 -3.73
CA ASN A 120 -8.16 -9.86 -3.38
C ASN A 120 -8.94 -10.67 -4.40
N LEU A 121 -9.94 -11.44 -3.95
CA LEU A 121 -10.81 -12.21 -4.81
C LEU A 121 -12.26 -11.97 -4.40
N THR A 122 -13.10 -11.61 -5.36
CA THR A 122 -14.55 -11.49 -5.18
C THR A 122 -15.25 -12.30 -6.25
N THR A 123 -16.19 -13.15 -5.86
CA THR A 123 -17.07 -13.87 -6.78
C THR A 123 -18.52 -13.56 -6.45
N SER A 124 -19.28 -13.11 -7.42
CA SER A 124 -20.69 -12.77 -7.33
C SER A 124 -21.52 -13.72 -8.19
N ILE A 125 -22.57 -14.30 -7.62
CA ILE A 125 -23.55 -15.10 -8.34
C ILE A 125 -24.90 -14.38 -8.28
N GLY A 126 -25.38 -13.95 -9.44
CA GLY A 126 -26.73 -13.38 -9.60
C GLY A 126 -27.73 -14.47 -9.94
N PHE A 127 -28.71 -14.67 -9.07
CA PHE A 127 -29.79 -15.67 -9.24
C PHE A 127 -31.02 -15.09 -9.99
N SER A 128 -31.18 -13.77 -9.92
CA SER A 128 -32.18 -12.99 -10.64
C SER A 128 -31.78 -11.53 -10.68
N ASP A 129 -32.58 -10.69 -11.33
CA ASP A 129 -32.33 -9.23 -11.36
C ASP A 129 -32.33 -8.59 -9.95
N SER A 130 -33.01 -9.25 -9.01
CA SER A 130 -33.13 -8.74 -7.63
C SER A 130 -32.33 -9.50 -6.58
N LEU A 131 -31.73 -10.65 -6.87
CA LEU A 131 -31.05 -11.48 -5.88
C LEU A 131 -29.64 -11.88 -6.33
N ALA A 132 -28.64 -11.55 -5.52
CA ALA A 132 -27.28 -11.99 -5.73
C ALA A 132 -26.57 -12.32 -4.40
N VAL A 133 -25.57 -13.17 -4.48
CA VAL A 133 -24.67 -13.54 -3.37
C VAL A 133 -23.23 -13.27 -3.79
N ASP A 134 -22.49 -12.56 -2.93
CA ASP A 134 -21.07 -12.29 -3.13
C ASP A 134 -20.25 -13.06 -2.08
N PHE A 135 -19.16 -13.67 -2.53
CA PHE A 135 -18.12 -14.25 -1.71
C PHE A 135 -16.84 -13.42 -1.92
N MET A 136 -16.23 -12.97 -0.82
CA MET A 136 -15.07 -12.11 -0.87
C MET A 136 -13.97 -12.66 0.02
N VAL A 137 -12.76 -12.71 -0.51
CA VAL A 137 -11.54 -12.97 0.23
C VAL A 137 -10.59 -11.79 0.00
N LEU A 138 -10.40 -10.98 1.02
CA LEU A 138 -9.44 -9.87 0.99
C LEU A 138 -8.14 -10.33 1.62
N ASN A 139 -7.02 -9.84 1.07
CA ASN A 139 -5.68 -10.26 1.48
C ASN A 139 -5.54 -11.79 1.48
N VAL A 140 -5.70 -12.41 0.32
CA VAL A 140 -5.73 -13.88 0.12
C VAL A 140 -4.52 -14.58 0.71
N THR A 141 -3.35 -13.94 0.61
CA THR A 141 -2.06 -14.48 1.10
C THR A 141 -1.83 -14.27 2.60
N ASP A 142 -2.72 -13.51 3.28
CA ASP A 142 -2.55 -13.10 4.67
C ASP A 142 -1.24 -12.34 4.91
N GLU A 143 -0.92 -11.44 3.97
CA GLU A 143 0.30 -10.61 4.03
C GLU A 143 0.24 -9.67 5.23
N ALA A 144 1.32 -9.63 6.01
CA ALA A 144 1.51 -8.71 7.13
C ALA A 144 2.28 -7.46 6.69
N GLY A 145 1.76 -6.74 5.70
CA GLY A 145 2.36 -5.51 5.19
C GLY A 145 2.25 -4.36 6.20
N VAL A 146 3.21 -3.45 6.16
CA VAL A 146 3.20 -2.22 6.94
C VAL A 146 2.70 -1.08 6.05
N ASN A 147 1.59 -0.47 6.42
CA ASN A 147 1.02 0.67 5.71
C ASN A 147 1.76 1.97 6.02
N SER A 148 2.05 2.19 7.30
CA SER A 148 2.82 3.34 7.78
C SER A 148 3.50 3.03 9.11
N SER A 149 4.44 3.89 9.50
CA SER A 149 5.01 3.89 10.84
C SER A 149 5.00 5.30 11.42
N MET A 150 4.98 5.39 12.74
CA MET A 150 5.09 6.64 13.46
C MET A 150 6.08 6.49 14.60
N THR A 151 7.12 7.32 14.59
CA THR A 151 8.09 7.37 15.67
C THR A 151 7.69 8.46 16.66
N ASP A 152 7.64 8.11 17.94
CA ASP A 152 7.32 9.05 19.02
C ASP A 152 8.36 10.17 19.08
N VAL A 153 7.87 11.41 19.06
CA VAL A 153 8.72 12.62 19.12
C VAL A 153 9.15 12.99 20.54
N PHE A 154 8.51 12.43 21.56
CA PHE A 154 8.77 12.75 22.97
C PHE A 154 9.29 11.57 23.78
N GLY A 155 9.30 10.40 23.20
CA GLY A 155 9.64 9.16 23.89
C GLY A 155 11.06 8.69 23.58
N VAL A 156 11.25 7.43 23.84
CA VAL A 156 12.53 6.72 23.69
C VAL A 156 12.69 6.11 22.30
N ALA A 157 12.40 6.86 21.26
CA ALA A 157 12.43 6.37 19.87
C ALA A 157 11.46 5.19 19.58
N ALA A 158 10.40 5.05 20.39
CA ALA A 158 9.40 4.02 20.17
C ALA A 158 8.70 4.24 18.83
N THR A 159 8.75 3.22 17.97
CA THR A 159 8.13 3.27 16.65
C THR A 159 6.93 2.33 16.61
N GLY A 160 5.74 2.90 16.44
CA GLY A 160 4.51 2.17 16.19
C GLY A 160 4.36 1.85 14.70
N LEU A 161 3.85 0.66 14.38
CA LEU A 161 3.56 0.23 13.03
C LEU A 161 2.05 0.12 12.82
N GLU A 162 1.57 0.70 11.74
CA GLU A 162 0.22 0.47 11.23
C GLU A 162 0.26 -0.66 10.20
N LEU A 163 -0.33 -1.78 10.53
CA LEU A 163 -0.41 -2.93 9.64
C LEU A 163 -1.62 -2.83 8.70
N ILE A 164 -1.49 -3.39 7.50
CA ILE A 164 -2.65 -3.63 6.64
C ILE A 164 -3.59 -4.65 7.31
N PRO A 165 -4.90 -4.64 6.99
CA PRO A 165 -5.83 -5.64 7.52
C PRO A 165 -5.38 -7.08 7.18
N PRO A 166 -5.51 -8.03 8.11
CA PRO A 166 -5.26 -9.43 7.84
C PRO A 166 -6.27 -9.99 6.83
N ARG A 167 -6.09 -11.24 6.41
CA ARG A 167 -7.06 -11.89 5.52
C ARG A 167 -8.47 -11.86 6.12
N GLN A 168 -9.41 -11.43 5.30
CA GLN A 168 -10.82 -11.35 5.63
C GLN A 168 -11.62 -12.22 4.65
N ILE A 169 -12.54 -13.02 5.17
CA ILE A 169 -13.46 -13.82 4.38
C ILE A 169 -14.87 -13.34 4.70
N MET A 170 -15.61 -12.92 3.68
CA MET A 170 -16.93 -12.34 3.84
C MET A 170 -17.92 -12.92 2.84
N THR A 171 -19.19 -12.98 3.23
CA THR A 171 -20.32 -13.28 2.36
C THR A 171 -21.33 -12.16 2.47
N ARG A 172 -21.86 -11.70 1.35
CA ARG A 172 -22.90 -10.66 1.29
C ARG A 172 -24.05 -11.15 0.45
N LEU A 173 -25.27 -11.06 1.01
CA LEU A 173 -26.52 -11.24 0.28
C LEU A 173 -27.03 -9.86 -0.16
N ARG A 174 -27.31 -9.70 -1.45
CA ARG A 174 -27.92 -8.50 -2.02
C ARG A 174 -29.35 -8.84 -2.52
N TYR A 175 -30.31 -8.06 -2.06
CA TYR A 175 -31.69 -8.15 -2.51
C TYR A 175 -32.23 -6.76 -2.80
N SER A 176 -32.79 -6.59 -4.00
CA SER A 176 -33.44 -5.35 -4.45
C SER A 176 -34.94 -5.61 -4.62
N PHE A 177 -35.79 -4.71 -4.15
CA PHE A 177 -37.27 -4.78 -4.22
C PHE A 177 -37.84 -3.52 -4.87
#